data_703476ea1d4533967a3536dddb14e704
#
_entry.id   703476ea1d4533967a3536dddb14e704
#
_cell.length_a   1.000
_cell.length_b   1.000
_cell.length_c   1.000
_cell.angle_alpha   90.00
_cell.angle_beta   90.00
_cell.angle_gamma   90.00
#
_symmetry.space_group_name_H-M   'P 1'
#
loop_
_entity.id
_entity.type
_entity.pdbx_description
1 polymer ?
#
loop_
_entity_poly.entity_id
_entity_poly.type
_entity_poly.pdbx_seq_one_letter_code
_entity_poly.pdbx_strand_id
1 'polypeptide(L)'
;MKTIVLCVLVLAVGASMALAQPCVDAAKEVAPAMSAEAKADLEKKLDEARRTALTVPNGGDADSTIWYGRRTGYTGRYKDTIAIFTKAIARWPQDARLYRHRGHRYITLRCFDDAIKDLEQAAKLAKGRTDEVEPDGMPNARNIPTGTLQSNIWYHLGLAYYLKGDFKRALNAYKECMKVSKNNDMLAATSHWYYMALRRLEKNKDAERLLEPINGDFEVIENADYLKLLRLYRGEVKGEALMSEIGDKAETLGNASLGYGIGNWYLYNGDRDKAMDVFRKITAGNQWASFGYIAAEAELKR
;
A
#
# COMPACT_ATOMS: atom_id res chain seq x y z
N MET A 1 5.99 45.22 -57.94
CA MET A 1 6.24 45.16 -56.49
C MET A 1 5.72 43.79 -56.01
N LYS A 2 6.62 42.85 -55.64
CA LYS A 2 6.29 41.54 -55.08
C LYS A 2 6.52 41.57 -53.59
N THR A 3 5.45 41.50 -52.83
CA THR A 3 5.50 41.47 -51.35
C THR A 3 5.85 40.04 -50.88
N ILE A 4 7.01 39.91 -50.26
CA ILE A 4 7.43 38.63 -49.61
C ILE A 4 6.86 38.63 -48.21
N VAL A 5 5.96 37.66 -47.95
CA VAL A 5 5.46 37.40 -46.57
C VAL A 5 6.43 36.42 -45.91
N LEU A 6 7.13 36.90 -44.91
CA LEU A 6 8.06 36.11 -44.09
C LEU A 6 7.23 35.42 -42.96
N CYS A 7 6.96 34.13 -43.11
CA CYS A 7 6.39 33.32 -42.02
C CYS A 7 7.49 33.01 -40.98
N VAL A 8 7.40 33.66 -39.83
CA VAL A 8 8.23 33.30 -38.66
C VAL A 8 7.61 32.12 -37.97
N LEU A 9 8.23 30.92 -38.10
CA LEU A 9 7.88 29.72 -37.33
C LEU A 9 8.43 29.90 -35.91
N VAL A 10 7.53 30.19 -34.95
CA VAL A 10 7.88 30.17 -33.54
C VAL A 10 7.88 28.69 -33.08
N LEU A 11 9.06 28.11 -32.97
CA LEU A 11 9.26 26.82 -32.30
C LEU A 11 9.08 27.04 -30.80
N ALA A 12 7.91 26.73 -30.28
CA ALA A 12 7.67 26.59 -28.83
C ALA A 12 8.45 25.38 -28.32
N VAL A 13 9.64 25.60 -27.80
CA VAL A 13 10.36 24.62 -26.99
C VAL A 13 9.59 24.47 -25.68
N GLY A 14 8.70 23.49 -25.60
CA GLY A 14 8.02 23.10 -24.38
C GLY A 14 9.04 22.50 -23.41
N ALA A 15 9.63 23.34 -22.56
CA ALA A 15 10.35 22.87 -21.40
C ALA A 15 9.34 22.14 -20.51
N SER A 16 9.41 20.79 -20.50
CA SER A 16 8.70 19.97 -19.54
C SER A 16 9.25 20.31 -18.15
N MET A 17 8.61 21.29 -17.46
CA MET A 17 8.87 21.51 -16.04
C MET A 17 8.51 20.21 -15.34
N ALA A 18 9.50 19.47 -14.86
CA ALA A 18 9.30 18.41 -13.90
C ALA A 18 8.56 19.04 -12.71
N LEU A 19 7.32 18.64 -12.50
CA LEU A 19 6.55 19.10 -11.34
C LEU A 19 7.34 18.72 -10.09
N ALA A 20 7.75 19.72 -9.31
CA ALA A 20 8.45 19.49 -8.06
C ALA A 20 7.60 18.56 -7.17
N GLN A 21 8.23 17.52 -6.64
CA GLN A 21 7.61 16.57 -5.71
C GLN A 21 8.31 16.67 -4.35
N PRO A 22 8.13 17.77 -3.61
CA PRO A 22 8.96 18.10 -2.44
C PRO A 22 8.95 17.02 -1.37
N CYS A 23 7.85 16.29 -1.21
CA CYS A 23 7.82 15.16 -0.27
C CYS A 23 8.73 14.00 -0.73
N VAL A 24 8.68 13.63 -2.00
CA VAL A 24 9.50 12.54 -2.56
C VAL A 24 10.98 12.89 -2.51
N ASP A 25 11.32 14.12 -2.85
CA ASP A 25 12.72 14.57 -2.87
C ASP A 25 13.34 14.54 -1.47
N ALA A 26 12.58 14.96 -0.45
CA ALA A 26 13.00 14.96 0.95
C ALA A 26 12.89 13.58 1.63
N ALA A 27 12.12 12.64 1.05
CA ALA A 27 11.87 11.35 1.69
C ALA A 27 13.14 10.51 1.79
N LYS A 28 13.31 9.84 2.96
CA LYS A 28 14.26 8.74 3.10
C LYS A 28 13.77 7.56 2.25
N GLU A 29 14.71 6.84 1.66
CA GLU A 29 14.46 5.61 0.93
C GLU A 29 15.34 4.49 1.51
N VAL A 30 14.71 3.36 1.86
CA VAL A 30 15.42 2.20 2.42
C VAL A 30 14.98 0.96 1.66
N ALA A 31 15.95 0.33 0.99
CA ALA A 31 15.69 -0.90 0.28
C ALA A 31 15.35 -2.04 1.27
N PRO A 32 14.46 -2.97 0.88
CA PRO A 32 14.15 -4.12 1.72
C PRO A 32 15.40 -4.98 2.00
N ALA A 33 15.52 -5.45 3.22
CA ALA A 33 16.51 -6.47 3.54
C ALA A 33 16.10 -7.80 2.89
N MET A 34 17.01 -8.41 2.12
CA MET A 34 16.78 -9.67 1.42
C MET A 34 18.08 -10.43 1.18
N SER A 35 17.98 -11.74 0.91
CA SER A 35 19.13 -12.54 0.54
C SER A 35 19.72 -12.11 -0.82
N ALA A 36 20.97 -12.44 -1.08
CA ALA A 36 21.61 -12.16 -2.37
C ALA A 36 20.88 -12.83 -3.54
N GLU A 37 20.36 -14.03 -3.34
CA GLU A 37 19.57 -14.78 -4.33
C GLU A 37 18.24 -14.08 -4.63
N ALA A 38 17.49 -13.69 -3.60
CA ALA A 38 16.24 -12.95 -3.77
C ALA A 38 16.47 -11.63 -4.50
N LYS A 39 17.55 -10.91 -4.18
CA LYS A 39 17.93 -9.68 -4.86
C LYS A 39 18.24 -9.93 -6.34
N ALA A 40 19.03 -10.96 -6.65
CA ALA A 40 19.38 -11.30 -8.03
C ALA A 40 18.14 -11.69 -8.85
N ASP A 41 17.20 -12.46 -8.28
CA ASP A 41 15.93 -12.80 -8.94
C ASP A 41 15.08 -11.56 -9.23
N LEU A 42 14.97 -10.63 -8.26
CA LEU A 42 14.22 -9.38 -8.46
C LEU A 42 14.87 -8.49 -9.52
N GLU A 43 16.19 -8.37 -9.55
CA GLU A 43 16.90 -7.59 -10.57
C GLU A 43 16.73 -8.21 -11.96
N LYS A 44 16.79 -9.54 -12.08
CA LYS A 44 16.50 -10.23 -13.35
C LYS A 44 15.08 -9.93 -13.85
N LYS A 45 14.07 -10.07 -13.00
CA LYS A 45 12.67 -9.77 -13.31
C LYS A 45 12.47 -8.29 -13.67
N LEU A 46 13.23 -7.39 -13.03
CA LEU A 46 13.19 -5.97 -13.35
C LEU A 46 13.78 -5.71 -14.73
N ASP A 47 14.93 -6.31 -15.06
CA ASP A 47 15.54 -6.13 -16.38
C ASP A 47 14.66 -6.68 -17.52
N GLU A 48 13.95 -7.77 -17.29
CA GLU A 48 12.96 -8.31 -18.22
C GLU A 48 11.79 -7.32 -18.41
N ALA A 49 11.19 -6.84 -17.33
CA ALA A 49 10.10 -5.89 -17.39
C ALA A 49 10.51 -4.55 -18.03
N ARG A 50 11.72 -4.08 -17.73
CA ARG A 50 12.29 -2.87 -18.35
C ARG A 50 12.46 -3.04 -19.86
N ARG A 51 13.06 -4.15 -20.31
CA ARG A 51 13.19 -4.43 -21.74
C ARG A 51 11.83 -4.44 -22.42
N THR A 52 10.85 -5.16 -21.88
CA THR A 52 9.49 -5.22 -22.41
C THR A 52 8.90 -3.82 -22.54
N ALA A 53 8.94 -3.02 -21.48
CA ALA A 53 8.36 -1.67 -21.47
C ALA A 53 9.04 -0.70 -22.45
N LEU A 54 10.34 -0.88 -22.76
CA LEU A 54 11.10 0.03 -23.61
C LEU A 54 11.18 -0.40 -25.07
N THR A 55 10.99 -1.70 -25.39
CA THR A 55 11.13 -2.23 -26.75
C THR A 55 9.82 -2.27 -27.54
N VAL A 56 8.67 -2.14 -26.87
CA VAL A 56 7.38 -2.04 -27.56
C VAL A 56 7.33 -0.73 -28.38
N PRO A 57 6.92 -0.80 -29.67
CA PRO A 57 6.79 0.40 -30.51
C PRO A 57 5.97 1.49 -29.84
N ASN A 58 6.35 2.75 -30.04
CA ASN A 58 5.73 3.93 -29.43
C ASN A 58 5.86 4.04 -27.89
N GLY A 59 6.88 3.41 -27.29
CA GLY A 59 7.21 3.58 -25.86
C GLY A 59 6.35 2.74 -24.90
N GLY A 60 5.92 1.57 -25.34
CA GLY A 60 5.21 0.61 -24.50
C GLY A 60 3.70 0.85 -24.40
N ASP A 61 3.02 -0.11 -23.78
CA ASP A 61 1.64 -0.03 -23.29
C ASP A 61 1.59 0.24 -21.79
N ALA A 62 0.41 0.49 -21.26
CA ALA A 62 0.23 0.72 -19.84
C ALA A 62 0.61 -0.52 -19.01
N ASP A 63 0.30 -1.72 -19.47
CA ASP A 63 0.54 -2.98 -18.75
C ASP A 63 2.02 -3.26 -18.56
N SER A 64 2.83 -3.18 -19.63
CA SER A 64 4.28 -3.35 -19.55
C SER A 64 4.94 -2.28 -18.66
N THR A 65 4.44 -1.04 -18.73
CA THR A 65 4.93 0.06 -17.88
C THR A 65 4.55 -0.15 -16.40
N ILE A 66 3.35 -0.68 -16.11
CA ILE A 66 2.94 -1.04 -14.74
C ILE A 66 3.89 -2.11 -14.19
N TRP A 67 4.17 -3.16 -14.95
CA TRP A 67 5.11 -4.19 -14.51
C TRP A 67 6.52 -3.65 -14.27
N TYR A 68 7.02 -2.79 -15.17
CA TYR A 68 8.32 -2.15 -14.99
C TYR A 68 8.35 -1.32 -13.68
N GLY A 69 7.34 -0.49 -13.43
CA GLY A 69 7.25 0.29 -12.19
C GLY A 69 7.14 -0.59 -10.94
N ARG A 70 6.32 -1.66 -10.97
CA ARG A 70 6.18 -2.59 -9.85
C ARG A 70 7.49 -3.30 -9.53
N ARG A 71 8.19 -3.85 -10.54
CA ARG A 71 9.48 -4.53 -10.37
C ARG A 71 10.56 -3.58 -9.84
N THR A 72 10.59 -2.33 -10.32
CA THR A 72 11.47 -1.29 -9.76
C THR A 72 11.21 -1.08 -8.26
N GLY A 73 9.94 -0.98 -7.85
CA GLY A 73 9.57 -0.82 -6.45
C GLY A 73 9.96 -2.00 -5.55
N TYR A 74 9.91 -3.23 -6.05
CA TYR A 74 10.31 -4.42 -5.27
C TYR A 74 11.82 -4.47 -4.98
N THR A 75 12.65 -3.83 -5.79
CA THR A 75 14.10 -3.67 -5.50
C THR A 75 14.39 -2.54 -4.52
N GLY A 76 13.36 -1.83 -4.01
CA GLY A 76 13.53 -0.73 -3.06
C GLY A 76 13.75 0.65 -3.70
N ARG A 77 13.70 0.75 -5.03
CA ARG A 77 13.82 2.02 -5.78
C ARG A 77 12.47 2.72 -5.90
N TYR A 78 11.95 3.22 -4.79
CA TYR A 78 10.59 3.75 -4.72
C TYR A 78 10.46 5.11 -5.41
N LYS A 79 11.50 5.97 -5.34
CA LYS A 79 11.54 7.25 -6.03
C LYS A 79 11.54 7.06 -7.55
N ASP A 80 12.34 6.13 -8.05
CA ASP A 80 12.34 5.75 -9.47
C ASP A 80 10.97 5.22 -9.91
N THR A 81 10.35 4.39 -9.07
CA THR A 81 9.00 3.87 -9.32
C THR A 81 7.98 5.00 -9.47
N ILE A 82 8.01 6.00 -8.59
CA ILE A 82 7.15 7.17 -8.68
C ILE A 82 7.41 7.95 -9.96
N ALA A 83 8.67 8.12 -10.36
CA ALA A 83 9.02 8.79 -11.61
C ALA A 83 8.50 8.03 -12.85
N ILE A 84 8.59 6.69 -12.86
CA ILE A 84 8.04 5.84 -13.92
C ILE A 84 6.53 6.05 -14.02
N PHE A 85 5.78 5.92 -12.91
CA PHE A 85 4.33 6.09 -12.92
C PHE A 85 3.91 7.53 -13.23
N THR A 86 4.69 8.54 -12.83
CA THR A 86 4.41 9.94 -13.18
C THR A 86 4.46 10.17 -14.69
N LYS A 87 5.48 9.60 -15.36
CA LYS A 87 5.58 9.64 -16.83
C LYS A 87 4.45 8.85 -17.50
N ALA A 88 4.09 7.69 -16.94
CA ALA A 88 3.00 6.86 -17.43
C ALA A 88 1.63 7.55 -17.32
N ILE A 89 1.35 8.21 -16.21
CA ILE A 89 0.12 8.98 -16.00
C ILE A 89 -0.02 10.13 -17.00
N ALA A 90 1.08 10.81 -17.33
CA ALA A 90 1.05 11.86 -18.35
C ALA A 90 0.61 11.31 -19.73
N ARG A 91 0.89 10.03 -20.00
CA ARG A 91 0.53 9.36 -21.25
C ARG A 91 -0.86 8.70 -21.19
N TRP A 92 -1.21 8.10 -20.04
CA TRP A 92 -2.48 7.39 -19.85
C TRP A 92 -3.23 7.94 -18.61
N PRO A 93 -3.71 9.19 -18.65
CA PRO A 93 -4.28 9.87 -17.48
C PRO A 93 -5.62 9.29 -17.00
N GLN A 94 -6.24 8.40 -17.78
CA GLN A 94 -7.51 7.73 -17.44
C GLN A 94 -7.31 6.29 -16.92
N ASP A 95 -6.08 5.81 -16.74
CA ASP A 95 -5.80 4.48 -16.20
C ASP A 95 -5.67 4.54 -14.68
N ALA A 96 -6.68 4.03 -13.97
CA ALA A 96 -6.75 4.00 -12.51
C ALA A 96 -5.59 3.22 -11.87
N ARG A 97 -5.07 2.21 -12.55
CA ARG A 97 -4.01 1.33 -12.06
C ARG A 97 -2.70 2.10 -11.80
N LEU A 98 -2.38 3.06 -12.67
CA LEU A 98 -1.18 3.88 -12.54
C LEU A 98 -1.20 4.73 -11.28
N TYR A 99 -2.33 5.39 -11.01
CA TYR A 99 -2.53 6.16 -9.77
C TYR A 99 -2.51 5.24 -8.53
N ARG A 100 -3.16 4.06 -8.61
CA ARG A 100 -3.15 3.07 -7.52
C ARG A 100 -1.73 2.64 -7.16
N HIS A 101 -0.90 2.30 -8.15
CA HIS A 101 0.47 1.87 -7.90
C HIS A 101 1.38 3.00 -7.42
N ARG A 102 1.23 4.21 -7.97
CA ARG A 102 1.98 5.37 -7.51
C ARG A 102 1.58 5.77 -6.08
N GLY A 103 0.28 5.78 -5.79
CA GLY A 103 -0.25 6.03 -4.46
C GLY A 103 0.31 5.06 -3.40
N HIS A 104 0.42 3.78 -3.73
CA HIS A 104 1.08 2.81 -2.84
C HIS A 104 2.54 3.19 -2.55
N ARG A 105 3.31 3.64 -3.55
CA ARG A 105 4.72 4.04 -3.33
C ARG A 105 4.82 5.33 -2.53
N TYR A 106 3.89 6.27 -2.69
CA TYR A 106 3.80 7.44 -1.83
C TYR A 106 3.57 7.04 -0.35
N ILE A 107 2.74 6.03 -0.06
CA ILE A 107 2.61 5.49 1.31
C ILE A 107 3.98 4.99 1.80
N THR A 108 4.70 4.22 0.99
CA THR A 108 6.02 3.69 1.34
C THR A 108 7.01 4.81 1.71
N LEU A 109 6.97 5.93 1.01
CA LEU A 109 7.83 7.11 1.28
C LEU A 109 7.25 8.06 2.34
N ARG A 110 6.14 7.74 2.99
CA ARG A 110 5.41 8.59 3.96
C ARG A 110 4.85 9.88 3.37
N CYS A 111 4.72 9.98 2.06
CA CYS A 111 4.06 11.08 1.35
C CYS A 111 2.54 10.86 1.34
N PHE A 112 1.92 10.91 2.51
CA PHE A 112 0.52 10.48 2.67
C PHE A 112 -0.48 11.38 1.93
N ASP A 113 -0.21 12.68 1.80
CA ASP A 113 -1.09 13.61 1.06
C ASP A 113 -1.09 13.30 -0.44
N ASP A 114 0.10 13.01 -1.01
CA ASP A 114 0.22 12.61 -2.41
C ASP A 114 -0.41 11.23 -2.65
N ALA A 115 -0.26 10.30 -1.68
CA ALA A 115 -0.91 8.99 -1.72
C ALA A 115 -2.44 9.13 -1.75
N ILE A 116 -3.00 9.94 -0.87
CA ILE A 116 -4.45 10.20 -0.81
C ILE A 116 -4.95 10.76 -2.13
N LYS A 117 -4.29 11.79 -2.66
CA LYS A 117 -4.65 12.42 -3.94
C LYS A 117 -4.70 11.40 -5.09
N ASP A 118 -3.69 10.57 -5.20
CA ASP A 118 -3.63 9.54 -6.24
C ASP A 118 -4.69 8.46 -6.06
N LEU A 119 -4.88 7.97 -4.83
CA LEU A 119 -5.84 6.90 -4.56
C LEU A 119 -7.30 7.39 -4.67
N GLU A 120 -7.60 8.64 -4.32
CA GLU A 120 -8.89 9.26 -4.61
C GLU A 120 -9.14 9.38 -6.13
N GLN A 121 -8.11 9.75 -6.89
CA GLN A 121 -8.21 9.80 -8.35
C GLN A 121 -8.42 8.40 -8.94
N ALA A 122 -7.70 7.40 -8.44
CA ALA A 122 -7.89 5.99 -8.85
C ALA A 122 -9.32 5.52 -8.56
N ALA A 123 -9.86 5.81 -7.36
CA ALA A 123 -11.22 5.47 -6.98
C ALA A 123 -12.26 6.14 -7.90
N LYS A 124 -12.04 7.42 -8.25
CA LYS A 124 -12.89 8.15 -9.18
C LYS A 124 -12.89 7.52 -10.57
N LEU A 125 -11.72 7.13 -11.09
CA LEU A 125 -11.56 6.51 -12.40
C LEU A 125 -12.12 5.08 -12.46
N ALA A 126 -12.07 4.34 -11.35
CA ALA A 126 -12.61 2.98 -11.25
C ALA A 126 -14.13 2.94 -10.99
N LYS A 127 -14.73 4.05 -10.60
CA LYS A 127 -16.17 4.12 -10.26
C LYS A 127 -17.06 3.69 -11.44
N GLY A 128 -17.93 2.72 -11.18
CA GLY A 128 -18.88 2.19 -12.17
C GLY A 128 -18.26 1.27 -13.22
N ARG A 129 -16.97 0.98 -13.13
CA ARG A 129 -16.30 -0.01 -13.99
C ARG A 129 -16.40 -1.40 -13.36
N THR A 130 -16.36 -2.43 -14.19
CA THR A 130 -16.18 -3.82 -13.73
C THR A 130 -14.87 -3.92 -12.98
N ASP A 131 -14.89 -4.58 -11.82
CA ASP A 131 -13.69 -4.80 -11.03
C ASP A 131 -12.81 -5.89 -11.66
N GLU A 132 -11.51 -5.68 -11.64
CA GLU A 132 -10.52 -6.54 -12.27
C GLU A 132 -9.63 -7.18 -11.22
N VAL A 133 -9.35 -8.48 -11.37
CA VAL A 133 -8.33 -9.15 -10.56
C VAL A 133 -6.98 -8.48 -10.82
N GLU A 134 -6.31 -8.04 -9.75
CA GLU A 134 -4.95 -7.50 -9.88
C GLU A 134 -3.94 -8.64 -9.77
N PRO A 135 -3.13 -8.90 -10.81
CA PRO A 135 -2.11 -9.94 -10.75
C PRO A 135 -1.09 -9.70 -9.65
N ASP A 136 -0.78 -10.72 -8.86
CA ASP A 136 0.22 -10.60 -7.80
C ASP A 136 1.62 -10.40 -8.37
N GLY A 137 2.32 -9.40 -7.86
CA GLY A 137 3.70 -9.15 -8.22
C GLY A 137 4.69 -10.07 -7.51
N MET A 138 4.30 -10.56 -6.33
CA MET A 138 5.00 -11.57 -5.54
C MET A 138 3.94 -12.61 -5.11
N PRO A 139 3.67 -13.61 -5.98
CA PRO A 139 2.59 -14.55 -5.78
C PRO A 139 2.73 -15.35 -4.48
N ASN A 140 1.59 -15.62 -3.84
CA ASN A 140 1.52 -16.56 -2.71
C ASN A 140 1.81 -18.00 -3.15
N ALA A 141 1.99 -18.92 -2.19
CA ALA A 141 2.35 -20.31 -2.47
C ALA A 141 1.35 -21.07 -3.36
N ARG A 142 0.10 -20.61 -3.42
CA ARG A 142 -0.96 -21.20 -4.28
C ARG A 142 -1.05 -20.52 -5.65
N ASN A 143 -0.31 -19.45 -5.89
CA ASN A 143 -0.39 -18.61 -7.09
C ASN A 143 -1.83 -18.15 -7.42
N ILE A 144 -2.62 -17.84 -6.38
CA ILE A 144 -3.99 -17.36 -6.48
C ILE A 144 -4.03 -15.90 -6.07
N PRO A 145 -4.28 -14.94 -7.00
CA PRO A 145 -4.43 -13.54 -6.65
C PRO A 145 -5.61 -13.33 -5.68
N THR A 146 -5.39 -12.62 -4.59
CA THR A 146 -6.40 -12.35 -3.57
C THR A 146 -7.00 -10.95 -3.69
N GLY A 147 -6.35 -10.04 -4.41
CA GLY A 147 -6.78 -8.66 -4.56
C GLY A 147 -7.35 -8.33 -5.93
N THR A 148 -8.23 -7.33 -5.95
CA THR A 148 -8.74 -6.69 -7.17
C THR A 148 -8.27 -5.24 -7.24
N LEU A 149 -8.41 -4.60 -8.39
CA LEU A 149 -8.07 -3.19 -8.55
C LEU A 149 -8.84 -2.32 -7.54
N GLN A 150 -10.16 -2.50 -7.44
CA GLN A 150 -10.98 -1.67 -6.55
C GLN A 150 -10.70 -1.97 -5.08
N SER A 151 -10.52 -3.25 -4.69
CA SER A 151 -10.17 -3.60 -3.32
C SER A 151 -8.82 -2.99 -2.91
N ASN A 152 -7.83 -3.04 -3.79
CA ASN A 152 -6.52 -2.44 -3.55
C ASN A 152 -6.55 -0.91 -3.49
N ILE A 153 -7.36 -0.25 -4.33
CA ILE A 153 -7.55 1.21 -4.25
C ILE A 153 -8.10 1.60 -2.89
N TRP A 154 -9.24 1.02 -2.48
CA TRP A 154 -9.91 1.39 -1.24
C TRP A 154 -9.12 1.00 0.01
N TYR A 155 -8.45 -0.17 -0.02
CA TYR A 155 -7.56 -0.62 1.05
C TYR A 155 -6.42 0.38 1.30
N HIS A 156 -5.69 0.77 0.25
CA HIS A 156 -4.57 1.70 0.37
C HIS A 156 -5.03 3.13 0.68
N LEU A 157 -6.20 3.56 0.18
CA LEU A 157 -6.77 4.84 0.54
C LEU A 157 -7.14 4.90 2.03
N GLY A 158 -7.78 3.84 2.53
CA GLY A 158 -8.06 3.70 3.96
C GLY A 158 -6.79 3.74 4.79
N LEU A 159 -5.76 3.01 4.36
CA LEU A 159 -4.46 3.00 5.01
C LEU A 159 -3.80 4.39 5.02
N ALA A 160 -3.77 5.10 3.89
CA ALA A 160 -3.17 6.44 3.82
C ALA A 160 -3.85 7.42 4.78
N TYR A 161 -5.18 7.41 4.86
CA TYR A 161 -5.92 8.19 5.85
C TYR A 161 -5.62 7.76 7.28
N TYR A 162 -5.57 6.46 7.55
CA TYR A 162 -5.27 5.92 8.87
C TYR A 162 -3.88 6.35 9.36
N LEU A 163 -2.87 6.22 8.51
CA LEU A 163 -1.49 6.62 8.79
C LEU A 163 -1.37 8.13 9.06
N LYS A 164 -2.19 8.93 8.42
CA LYS A 164 -2.30 10.37 8.66
C LYS A 164 -3.06 10.72 9.96
N GLY A 165 -3.76 9.77 10.57
CA GLY A 165 -4.60 9.96 11.75
C GLY A 165 -6.03 10.40 11.43
N ASP A 166 -6.42 10.44 10.15
CA ASP A 166 -7.79 10.73 9.75
C ASP A 166 -8.65 9.44 9.75
N PHE A 167 -8.93 8.98 10.97
CA PHE A 167 -9.69 7.74 11.17
C PHE A 167 -11.13 7.81 10.63
N LYS A 168 -11.72 9.01 10.52
CA LYS A 168 -13.06 9.17 9.94
C LYS A 168 -13.06 8.88 8.43
N ARG A 169 -12.09 9.44 7.68
CA ARG A 169 -11.97 9.17 6.26
C ARG A 169 -11.46 7.74 6.01
N ALA A 170 -10.55 7.23 6.84
CA ALA A 170 -10.12 5.84 6.79
C ALA A 170 -11.31 4.87 6.92
N LEU A 171 -12.19 5.09 7.90
CA LEU A 171 -13.40 4.29 8.11
C LEU A 171 -14.30 4.29 6.87
N ASN A 172 -14.49 5.43 6.21
CA ASN A 172 -15.29 5.51 4.99
C ASN A 172 -14.66 4.73 3.83
N ALA A 173 -13.34 4.83 3.65
CA ALA A 173 -12.62 4.06 2.63
C ALA A 173 -12.70 2.55 2.90
N TYR A 174 -12.56 2.09 4.15
CA TYR A 174 -12.72 0.67 4.49
C TYR A 174 -14.15 0.16 4.32
N LYS A 175 -15.17 1.00 4.52
CA LYS A 175 -16.56 0.63 4.16
C LYS A 175 -16.70 0.34 2.66
N GLU A 176 -16.09 1.14 1.80
CA GLU A 176 -16.10 0.88 0.36
C GLU A 176 -15.27 -0.37 0.03
N CYS A 177 -14.11 -0.57 0.68
CA CYS A 177 -13.29 -1.76 0.53
C CYS A 177 -14.06 -3.04 0.86
N MET A 178 -14.82 -3.06 1.97
CA MET A 178 -15.66 -4.21 2.35
C MET A 178 -16.69 -4.60 1.28
N LYS A 179 -17.25 -3.63 0.56
CA LYS A 179 -18.23 -3.92 -0.52
C LYS A 179 -17.62 -4.71 -1.67
N VAL A 180 -16.34 -4.52 -1.95
CA VAL A 180 -15.61 -5.13 -3.05
C VAL A 180 -14.69 -6.28 -2.63
N SER A 181 -14.50 -6.51 -1.33
CA SER A 181 -13.78 -7.65 -0.78
C SER A 181 -14.62 -8.92 -0.91
N LYS A 182 -14.25 -9.83 -1.85
CA LYS A 182 -15.07 -11.00 -2.21
C LYS A 182 -14.47 -12.33 -1.76
N ASN A 183 -13.28 -12.32 -1.17
CA ASN A 183 -12.64 -13.52 -0.62
C ASN A 183 -12.17 -13.26 0.82
N ASN A 184 -11.87 -14.34 1.53
CA ASN A 184 -11.52 -14.29 2.94
C ASN A 184 -10.21 -13.49 3.19
N ASP A 185 -9.25 -13.54 2.29
CA ASP A 185 -8.00 -12.80 2.43
C ASP A 185 -8.23 -11.28 2.45
N MET A 186 -8.98 -10.77 1.47
CA MET A 186 -9.33 -9.34 1.45
C MET A 186 -10.27 -8.96 2.59
N LEU A 187 -11.19 -9.85 2.98
CA LEU A 187 -12.04 -9.63 4.14
C LEU A 187 -11.22 -9.55 5.44
N ALA A 188 -10.24 -10.45 5.63
CA ALA A 188 -9.35 -10.40 6.80
C ALA A 188 -8.52 -9.12 6.83
N ALA A 189 -7.86 -8.79 5.72
CA ALA A 189 -7.02 -7.59 5.62
C ALA A 189 -7.83 -6.30 5.85
N THR A 190 -9.00 -6.19 5.19
CA THR A 190 -9.88 -5.01 5.33
C THR A 190 -10.45 -4.91 6.74
N SER A 191 -10.95 -6.03 7.30
CA SER A 191 -11.54 -6.06 8.64
C SER A 191 -10.54 -5.69 9.72
N HIS A 192 -9.27 -6.09 9.60
CA HIS A 192 -8.21 -5.70 10.52
C HIS A 192 -8.06 -4.17 10.63
N TRP A 193 -7.82 -3.47 9.52
CA TRP A 193 -7.65 -2.02 9.52
C TRP A 193 -8.94 -1.27 9.83
N TYR A 194 -10.08 -1.79 9.36
CA TYR A 194 -11.40 -1.23 9.65
C TYR A 194 -11.71 -1.30 11.15
N TYR A 195 -11.46 -2.46 11.78
CA TYR A 195 -11.62 -2.63 13.22
C TYR A 195 -10.79 -1.61 14.01
N MET A 196 -9.52 -1.47 13.68
CA MET A 196 -8.66 -0.49 14.33
C MET A 196 -9.16 0.94 14.15
N ALA A 197 -9.64 1.31 12.95
CA ALA A 197 -10.23 2.63 12.73
C ALA A 197 -11.50 2.87 13.57
N LEU A 198 -12.36 1.85 13.71
CA LEU A 198 -13.54 1.91 14.57
C LEU A 198 -13.15 2.11 16.04
N ARG A 199 -12.18 1.35 16.54
CA ARG A 199 -11.69 1.46 17.93
C ARG A 199 -11.05 2.83 18.21
N ARG A 200 -10.29 3.37 17.24
CA ARG A 200 -9.72 4.73 17.34
C ARG A 200 -10.79 5.85 17.37
N LEU A 201 -11.98 5.55 16.90
CA LEU A 201 -13.15 6.44 16.94
C LEU A 201 -14.14 6.09 18.08
N GLU A 202 -13.75 5.20 19.00
CA GLU A 202 -14.56 4.73 20.13
C GLU A 202 -15.89 4.07 19.71
N LYS A 203 -15.98 3.58 18.46
CA LYS A 203 -17.14 2.89 17.90
C LYS A 203 -17.09 1.38 18.24
N ASN A 204 -17.04 1.06 19.53
CA ASN A 204 -16.79 -0.30 20.02
C ASN A 204 -17.85 -1.30 19.55
N LYS A 205 -19.14 -0.96 19.62
CA LYS A 205 -20.23 -1.83 19.16
C LYS A 205 -20.17 -2.12 17.65
N ASP A 206 -19.75 -1.15 16.84
CA ASP A 206 -19.57 -1.34 15.40
C ASP A 206 -18.35 -2.24 15.13
N ALA A 207 -17.29 -2.10 15.94
CA ALA A 207 -16.10 -2.94 15.85
C ALA A 207 -16.42 -4.41 16.21
N GLU A 208 -17.22 -4.66 17.23
CA GLU A 208 -17.67 -6.01 17.61
C GLU A 208 -18.50 -6.64 16.47
N ARG A 209 -19.49 -5.93 15.95
CA ARG A 209 -20.34 -6.40 14.83
C ARG A 209 -19.52 -6.71 13.58
N LEU A 210 -18.47 -5.96 13.30
CA LEU A 210 -17.60 -6.20 12.14
C LEU A 210 -16.96 -7.60 12.19
N LEU A 211 -16.72 -8.12 13.38
CA LEU A 211 -16.03 -9.40 13.58
C LEU A 211 -16.98 -10.62 13.59
N GLU A 212 -18.29 -10.42 13.64
CA GLU A 212 -19.27 -11.54 13.69
C GLU A 212 -19.11 -12.56 12.55
N PRO A 213 -18.85 -12.17 11.29
CA PRO A 213 -18.64 -13.10 10.19
C PRO A 213 -17.30 -13.85 10.25
N ILE A 214 -16.34 -13.38 11.05
CA ILE A 214 -15.01 -13.98 11.18
C ILE A 214 -15.10 -15.11 12.24
N ASN A 215 -15.39 -16.30 11.83
CA ASN A 215 -15.58 -17.47 12.71
C ASN A 215 -14.49 -18.54 12.53
N GLY A 216 -14.63 -19.69 13.20
CA GLY A 216 -13.64 -20.78 13.20
C GLY A 216 -13.33 -21.35 11.81
N ASP A 217 -14.30 -21.32 10.88
CA ASP A 217 -14.16 -21.86 9.53
C ASP A 217 -13.61 -20.83 8.53
N PHE A 218 -13.20 -19.66 9.03
CA PHE A 218 -12.68 -18.59 8.19
C PHE A 218 -11.22 -18.86 7.81
N GLU A 219 -11.02 -19.41 6.62
CA GLU A 219 -9.69 -19.74 6.07
C GLU A 219 -9.17 -18.64 5.14
N VAL A 220 -7.85 -18.41 5.20
CA VAL A 220 -7.11 -17.47 4.36
C VAL A 220 -5.93 -18.16 3.68
N ILE A 221 -5.49 -17.63 2.53
CA ILE A 221 -4.36 -18.15 1.76
C ILE A 221 -3.04 -17.48 2.22
N GLU A 222 -3.05 -16.16 2.39
CA GLU A 222 -1.84 -15.35 2.66
C GLU A 222 -1.97 -14.42 3.88
N ASN A 223 -3.18 -14.08 4.32
CA ASN A 223 -3.42 -13.12 5.39
C ASN A 223 -3.57 -13.75 6.78
N ALA A 224 -2.80 -14.81 7.07
CA ALA A 224 -2.85 -15.53 8.34
C ALA A 224 -2.58 -14.65 9.56
N ASP A 225 -1.65 -13.69 9.45
CA ASP A 225 -1.33 -12.78 10.56
C ASP A 225 -2.47 -11.80 10.85
N TYR A 226 -3.17 -11.32 9.82
CA TYR A 226 -4.39 -10.53 10.04
C TYR A 226 -5.49 -11.36 10.67
N LEU A 227 -5.65 -12.63 10.27
CA LEU A 227 -6.62 -13.52 10.90
C LEU A 227 -6.30 -13.76 12.39
N LYS A 228 -5.02 -13.94 12.76
CA LYS A 228 -4.60 -14.02 14.18
C LYS A 228 -5.00 -12.76 14.96
N LEU A 229 -4.83 -11.57 14.37
CA LEU A 229 -5.22 -10.30 14.99
C LEU A 229 -6.75 -10.20 15.15
N LEU A 230 -7.52 -10.65 14.17
CA LEU A 230 -8.98 -10.66 14.27
C LEU A 230 -9.45 -11.60 15.40
N ARG A 231 -8.78 -12.75 15.59
CA ARG A 231 -9.02 -13.65 16.75
C ARG A 231 -8.64 -13.01 18.09
N LEU A 232 -7.55 -12.23 18.13
CA LEU A 232 -7.21 -11.39 19.30
C LEU A 232 -8.33 -10.39 19.60
N TYR A 233 -8.83 -9.70 18.58
CA TYR A 233 -9.88 -8.70 18.75
C TYR A 233 -11.21 -9.32 19.22
N ARG A 234 -11.47 -10.59 18.89
CA ARG A 234 -12.61 -11.38 19.40
C ARG A 234 -12.39 -11.94 20.83
N GLY A 235 -11.18 -11.79 21.37
CA GLY A 235 -10.83 -12.38 22.68
C GLY A 235 -10.57 -13.88 22.65
N GLU A 236 -10.41 -14.50 21.48
CA GLU A 236 -10.13 -15.93 21.32
C GLU A 236 -8.67 -16.29 21.63
N VAL A 237 -7.77 -15.33 21.51
CA VAL A 237 -6.35 -15.45 21.84
C VAL A 237 -5.91 -14.26 22.69
N LYS A 238 -4.86 -14.46 23.50
CA LYS A 238 -4.28 -13.40 24.34
C LYS A 238 -3.17 -12.68 23.63
N GLY A 239 -3.05 -11.37 23.85
CA GLY A 239 -2.01 -10.53 23.26
C GLY A 239 -0.59 -11.00 23.60
N GLU A 240 -0.39 -11.45 24.87
CA GLU A 240 0.89 -11.97 25.34
C GLU A 240 1.30 -13.24 24.59
N ALA A 241 0.35 -14.13 24.25
CA ALA A 241 0.63 -15.35 23.48
C ALA A 241 1.11 -14.99 22.07
N LEU A 242 0.45 -14.04 21.39
CA LEU A 242 0.88 -13.58 20.08
C LEU A 242 2.22 -12.82 20.12
N MET A 243 2.46 -12.04 21.18
CA MET A 243 3.77 -11.38 21.37
C MET A 243 4.90 -12.41 21.54
N SER A 244 4.64 -13.53 22.21
CA SER A 244 5.58 -14.63 22.35
C SER A 244 5.93 -15.29 21.00
N GLU A 245 5.01 -15.37 20.06
CA GLU A 245 5.26 -15.88 18.70
C GLU A 245 6.21 -14.94 17.91
N ILE A 246 6.07 -13.64 18.08
CA ILE A 246 6.95 -12.65 17.43
C ILE A 246 8.36 -12.71 18.04
N GLY A 247 8.47 -12.96 19.33
CA GLY A 247 9.74 -12.93 20.07
C GLY A 247 10.42 -11.56 19.97
N ASP A 248 11.75 -11.57 20.04
CA ASP A 248 12.56 -10.35 19.86
C ASP A 248 12.84 -10.03 18.37
N LYS A 249 12.30 -10.83 17.45
CA LYS A 249 12.60 -10.76 16.02
C LYS A 249 11.53 -9.98 15.26
N ALA A 250 11.62 -8.68 15.21
CA ALA A 250 10.82 -7.84 14.28
C ALA A 250 11.37 -7.90 12.83
N GLU A 251 11.96 -9.02 12.43
CA GLU A 251 12.74 -9.14 11.18
C GLU A 251 11.92 -9.55 9.96
N THR A 252 10.68 -10.02 10.16
CA THR A 252 9.81 -10.43 9.05
C THR A 252 8.70 -9.43 8.81
N LEU A 253 8.17 -9.40 7.57
CA LEU A 253 7.01 -8.58 7.20
C LEU A 253 5.81 -8.91 8.07
N GLY A 254 5.55 -10.20 8.33
CA GLY A 254 4.48 -10.68 9.21
C GLY A 254 4.64 -10.16 10.63
N ASN A 255 5.85 -10.25 11.20
CA ASN A 255 6.11 -9.78 12.55
C ASN A 255 5.86 -8.28 12.73
N ALA A 256 6.20 -7.45 11.74
CA ALA A 256 5.91 -6.03 11.79
C ALA A 256 4.39 -5.75 11.74
N SER A 257 3.64 -6.47 10.90
CA SER A 257 2.18 -6.32 10.77
C SER A 257 1.46 -6.84 12.01
N LEU A 258 1.83 -8.04 12.49
CA LEU A 258 1.26 -8.65 13.68
C LEU A 258 1.59 -7.80 14.93
N GLY A 259 2.84 -7.40 15.08
CA GLY A 259 3.29 -6.54 16.17
C GLY A 259 2.54 -5.21 16.23
N TYR A 260 2.36 -4.54 15.07
CA TYR A 260 1.59 -3.30 15.05
C TYR A 260 0.14 -3.51 15.50
N GLY A 261 -0.52 -4.55 15.02
CA GLY A 261 -1.89 -4.86 15.43
C GLY A 261 -2.03 -5.10 16.93
N ILE A 262 -1.08 -5.82 17.54
CA ILE A 262 -1.04 -6.06 19.00
C ILE A 262 -0.75 -4.75 19.74
N GLY A 263 0.25 -3.97 19.31
CA GLY A 263 0.57 -2.66 19.90
C GLY A 263 -0.63 -1.71 19.88
N ASN A 264 -1.31 -1.63 18.73
CA ASN A 264 -2.52 -0.82 18.63
C ASN A 264 -3.67 -1.35 19.49
N TRP A 265 -3.78 -2.69 19.66
CA TRP A 265 -4.73 -3.30 20.59
C TRP A 265 -4.47 -2.88 22.04
N TYR A 266 -3.22 -2.89 22.50
CA TYR A 266 -2.85 -2.33 23.81
C TYR A 266 -3.23 -0.85 23.91
N LEU A 267 -2.94 -0.06 22.88
CA LEU A 267 -3.17 1.38 22.86
C LEU A 267 -4.65 1.75 23.12
N TYR A 268 -5.58 1.17 22.35
CA TYR A 268 -7.00 1.50 22.52
C TYR A 268 -7.69 0.74 23.68
N ASN A 269 -6.99 -0.19 24.33
CA ASN A 269 -7.43 -0.81 25.59
C ASN A 269 -6.79 -0.14 26.83
N GLY A 270 -6.07 0.97 26.67
CA GLY A 270 -5.58 1.80 27.75
C GLY A 270 -4.15 1.51 28.23
N ASP A 271 -3.49 0.49 27.69
CA ASP A 271 -2.10 0.15 28.02
C ASP A 271 -1.12 0.84 27.05
N ARG A 272 -1.02 2.16 27.19
CA ARG A 272 -0.19 2.98 26.31
C ARG A 272 1.30 2.61 26.40
N ASP A 273 1.80 2.29 27.55
CA ASP A 273 3.23 2.02 27.74
C ASP A 273 3.64 0.76 26.98
N LYS A 274 2.90 -0.34 27.12
CA LYS A 274 3.12 -1.56 26.30
C LYS A 274 2.98 -1.28 24.80
N ALA A 275 2.02 -0.48 24.39
CA ALA A 275 1.85 -0.11 23.00
C ALA A 275 3.11 0.59 22.44
N MET A 276 3.61 1.59 23.18
CA MET A 276 4.81 2.33 22.77
C MET A 276 6.05 1.44 22.72
N ASP A 277 6.20 0.50 23.65
CA ASP A 277 7.32 -0.45 23.64
C ASP A 277 7.28 -1.37 22.42
N VAL A 278 6.09 -1.88 22.07
CA VAL A 278 5.90 -2.66 20.85
C VAL A 278 6.25 -1.84 19.61
N PHE A 279 5.78 -0.59 19.50
CA PHE A 279 6.07 0.27 18.35
C PHE A 279 7.56 0.60 18.22
N ARG A 280 8.28 0.83 19.33
CA ARG A 280 9.74 1.03 19.33
C ARG A 280 10.47 -0.22 18.84
N LYS A 281 10.06 -1.42 19.28
CA LYS A 281 10.64 -2.69 18.81
C LYS A 281 10.46 -2.86 17.29
N ILE A 282 9.25 -2.58 16.76
CA ILE A 282 8.98 -2.66 15.33
C ILE A 282 9.88 -1.70 14.55
N THR A 283 9.97 -0.43 14.99
CA THR A 283 10.75 0.60 14.28
C THR A 283 12.26 0.45 14.44
N ALA A 284 12.74 -0.35 15.39
CA ALA A 284 14.13 -0.78 15.49
C ALA A 284 14.48 -1.91 14.49
N GLY A 285 13.50 -2.58 13.90
CA GLY A 285 13.68 -3.65 12.93
C GLY A 285 13.97 -3.12 11.51
N ASN A 286 14.08 -4.06 10.56
CA ASN A 286 14.50 -3.79 9.19
C ASN A 286 13.32 -3.75 8.17
N GLN A 287 12.08 -3.89 8.61
CA GLN A 287 10.89 -3.94 7.76
C GLN A 287 10.33 -2.56 7.38
N TRP A 288 11.22 -1.64 7.06
CA TRP A 288 10.94 -0.22 6.84
C TRP A 288 9.78 0.06 5.86
N ALA A 289 9.62 -0.75 4.84
CA ALA A 289 8.58 -0.59 3.83
C ALA A 289 7.24 -1.25 4.20
N SER A 290 7.16 -2.01 5.29
CA SER A 290 5.91 -2.68 5.71
C SER A 290 4.91 -1.69 6.30
N PHE A 291 3.62 -1.94 6.10
CA PHE A 291 2.58 -1.08 6.64
C PHE A 291 2.55 -1.05 8.17
N GLY A 292 2.86 -2.18 8.82
CA GLY A 292 2.98 -2.24 10.26
C GLY A 292 4.12 -1.36 10.81
N TYR A 293 5.29 -1.36 10.15
CA TYR A 293 6.39 -0.46 10.50
C TYR A 293 6.00 1.00 10.32
N ILE A 294 5.43 1.35 9.16
CA ILE A 294 5.00 2.73 8.85
C ILE A 294 3.96 3.21 9.85
N ALA A 295 3.04 2.33 10.25
CA ALA A 295 2.01 2.64 11.22
C ALA A 295 2.59 2.83 12.63
N ALA A 296 3.51 1.96 13.06
CA ALA A 296 4.22 2.11 14.34
C ALA A 296 5.02 3.43 14.39
N GLU A 297 5.71 3.77 13.28
CA GLU A 297 6.41 5.05 13.15
C GLU A 297 5.46 6.25 13.27
N ALA A 298 4.28 6.17 12.67
CA ALA A 298 3.26 7.22 12.75
C ALA A 298 2.70 7.36 14.18
N GLU A 299 2.50 6.25 14.91
CA GLU A 299 2.03 6.30 16.30
C GLU A 299 3.06 6.90 17.26
N LEU A 300 4.35 6.61 17.05
CA LEU A 300 5.42 7.19 17.87
C LEU A 300 5.57 8.70 17.68
N LYS A 301 5.03 9.27 16.61
CA LYS A 301 5.04 10.70 16.32
C LYS A 301 3.77 11.43 16.77
N ARG A 302 2.74 10.70 17.26
CA ARG A 302 1.47 11.23 17.79
C ARG A 302 1.52 11.32 19.31
#